data_08a853866d8c8b77f83b8cc207735549
#
_entry.id   08a853866d8c8b77f83b8cc207735549
#
_cell.length_a   1.000
_cell.length_b   1.000
_cell.length_c   1.000
_cell.angle_alpha   90.00
_cell.angle_beta   90.00
_cell.angle_gamma   90.00
#
_symmetry.space_group_name_H-M   'P 1'
#
loop_
_entity.id
_entity.type
_entity.pdbx_description
1 polymer ?
#
loop_
_entity_poly.entity_id
_entity_poly.type
_entity_poly.pdbx_seq_one_letter_code
_entity_poly.pdbx_strand_id
1 'polypeptide(L)'
;VQSVEIKVGRGENGFVCELWSMAPEVYTVEIISPGGQIINRLPSRTGTSTVLSFLFENTVVEIYYQLFEKSSGMNVVAMRFDSPSEGIWTINVYGRDLTTGHYDIWIDNREFLTDDTYFVVSDPYETVTNPANVPECIAVAAYSHKDNSLYLKNGRGYNSDGIIKPDFAAPGVDILVPDHMGAASYVRRSGSSIATAFTAGTAFPAK
;
A
#
# COMPACT_ATOMS: atom_id res chain seq x y z
N VAL A 1 -0.34 -21.14 -7.79
CA VAL A 1 -1.32 -20.48 -6.90
C VAL A 1 -0.60 -20.00 -5.67
N GLN A 2 -0.82 -18.77 -5.29
CA GLN A 2 -0.33 -18.19 -4.04
C GLN A 2 -1.53 -17.62 -3.28
N SER A 3 -1.56 -17.86 -1.97
CA SER A 3 -2.62 -17.33 -1.11
C SER A 3 -2.11 -16.11 -0.35
N VAL A 4 -2.89 -15.05 -0.38
CA VAL A 4 -2.66 -13.81 0.39
C VAL A 4 -3.81 -13.66 1.38
N GLU A 5 -3.48 -13.45 2.64
CA GLU A 5 -4.45 -13.32 3.71
C GLU A 5 -4.49 -11.88 4.24
N ILE A 6 -5.71 -11.34 4.32
CA ILE A 6 -5.99 -10.04 4.92
C ILE A 6 -6.82 -10.28 6.17
N LYS A 7 -6.30 -9.87 7.32
CA LYS A 7 -7.12 -9.75 8.52
C LYS A 7 -7.93 -8.46 8.41
N VAL A 8 -9.22 -8.58 8.56
CA VAL A 8 -10.16 -7.45 8.63
C VAL A 8 -10.59 -7.25 10.07
N GLY A 9 -10.39 -6.05 10.58
CA GLY A 9 -10.76 -5.65 11.92
C GLY A 9 -12.23 -5.35 12.06
N ARG A 10 -12.70 -5.35 13.32
CA ARG A 10 -14.09 -5.05 13.64
C ARG A 10 -14.43 -3.60 13.27
N GLY A 11 -15.55 -3.43 12.57
CA GLY A 11 -16.06 -2.10 12.19
C GLY A 11 -15.34 -1.51 10.98
N GLU A 12 -14.64 -2.34 10.19
CA GLU A 12 -14.11 -1.90 8.90
C GLU A 12 -15.26 -1.58 7.94
N ASN A 13 -15.26 -0.37 7.39
CA ASN A 13 -16.31 0.08 6.47
C ASN A 13 -16.06 -0.38 5.04
N GLY A 14 -14.79 -0.51 4.67
CA GLY A 14 -14.39 -0.93 3.34
C GLY A 14 -12.96 -0.54 3.01
N PHE A 15 -12.39 -1.20 2.03
CA PHE A 15 -11.05 -0.92 1.53
C PHE A 15 -10.90 -1.38 0.07
N VAL A 16 -9.87 -0.86 -0.58
CA VAL A 16 -9.45 -1.33 -1.90
C VAL A 16 -8.18 -2.16 -1.75
N CYS A 17 -8.18 -3.32 -2.41
CA CYS A 17 -7.00 -4.17 -2.55
C CYS A 17 -6.64 -4.22 -4.03
N GLU A 18 -5.41 -3.87 -4.37
CA GLU A 18 -4.93 -3.81 -5.75
C GLU A 18 -3.77 -4.77 -5.95
N LEU A 19 -3.87 -5.59 -7.00
CA LEU A 19 -2.79 -6.44 -7.47
C LEU A 19 -2.25 -5.87 -8.78
N TRP A 20 -0.96 -5.59 -8.80
CA TRP A 20 -0.23 -5.04 -9.94
C TRP A 20 0.77 -6.04 -10.48
N SER A 21 0.89 -6.14 -11.79
CA SER A 21 1.85 -7.01 -12.46
C SER A 21 2.33 -6.45 -13.80
N MET A 22 3.53 -6.82 -14.19
CA MET A 22 4.07 -6.44 -15.50
C MET A 22 3.40 -7.24 -16.60
N ALA A 23 3.06 -6.57 -17.72
CA ALA A 23 2.64 -7.28 -18.92
C ALA A 23 3.81 -8.10 -19.48
N PRO A 24 3.59 -9.31 -20.04
CA PRO A 24 2.29 -9.92 -20.42
C PRO A 24 1.65 -10.78 -19.33
N GLU A 25 2.18 -10.83 -18.12
CA GLU A 25 1.68 -11.69 -17.04
C GLU A 25 0.25 -11.31 -16.64
N VAL A 26 -0.65 -12.25 -16.64
CA VAL A 26 -2.06 -12.04 -16.28
C VAL A 26 -2.40 -12.84 -15.04
N TYR A 27 -2.88 -12.14 -14.05
CA TYR A 27 -3.35 -12.74 -12.81
C TYR A 27 -4.87 -12.69 -12.71
N THR A 28 -5.42 -13.70 -12.08
CA THR A 28 -6.84 -13.79 -11.72
C THR A 28 -6.96 -14.19 -10.28
N VAL A 29 -8.04 -13.82 -9.64
CA VAL A 29 -8.22 -14.03 -8.21
C VAL A 29 -9.45 -14.86 -7.90
N GLU A 30 -9.38 -15.61 -6.82
CA GLU A 30 -10.47 -16.25 -6.11
C GLU A 30 -10.50 -15.70 -4.70
N ILE A 31 -11.68 -15.42 -4.17
CA ILE A 31 -11.81 -14.82 -2.84
C ILE A 31 -12.58 -15.78 -1.93
N ILE A 32 -12.05 -16.00 -0.74
CA ILE A 32 -12.64 -16.82 0.31
C ILE A 32 -12.92 -15.91 1.51
N SER A 33 -14.17 -15.90 1.96
CA SER A 33 -14.59 -15.13 3.12
C SER A 33 -14.20 -15.80 4.45
N PRO A 34 -14.24 -15.09 5.58
CA PRO A 34 -14.01 -15.66 6.90
C PRO A 34 -14.98 -16.82 7.25
N GLY A 35 -16.20 -16.79 6.72
CA GLY A 35 -17.20 -17.85 6.88
C GLY A 35 -17.00 -19.04 5.94
N GLY A 36 -15.99 -18.98 5.06
CA GLY A 36 -15.67 -20.05 4.13
C GLY A 36 -16.49 -20.03 2.82
N GLN A 37 -17.25 -18.95 2.55
CA GLN A 37 -17.86 -18.81 1.23
C GLN A 37 -16.78 -18.51 0.20
N ILE A 38 -16.79 -19.27 -0.90
CA ILE A 38 -15.81 -19.16 -1.98
C ILE A 38 -16.48 -18.52 -3.18
N ILE A 39 -15.88 -17.47 -3.69
CA ILE A 39 -16.16 -16.95 -5.01
C ILE A 39 -15.05 -17.39 -5.94
N ASN A 40 -15.42 -18.31 -6.83
CA ASN A 40 -14.49 -18.94 -7.76
C ASN A 40 -13.83 -17.91 -8.66
N ARG A 41 -12.66 -18.30 -9.16
CA ARG A 41 -11.84 -17.57 -10.09
C ARG A 41 -12.65 -16.95 -11.25
N LEU A 42 -12.59 -15.64 -11.37
CA LEU A 42 -13.20 -14.89 -12.46
C LEU A 42 -12.27 -14.77 -13.67
N PRO A 43 -12.81 -14.83 -14.89
CA PRO A 43 -12.00 -14.57 -16.07
C PRO A 43 -11.54 -13.11 -16.12
N SER A 44 -10.26 -12.89 -16.45
CA SER A 44 -9.69 -11.54 -16.64
C SER A 44 -10.23 -10.92 -17.94
N ARG A 45 -11.16 -9.98 -17.81
CA ARG A 45 -11.71 -9.20 -18.93
C ARG A 45 -11.49 -7.72 -18.65
N THR A 46 -10.67 -7.10 -19.45
CA THR A 46 -10.38 -5.66 -19.34
C THR A 46 -11.64 -4.81 -19.45
N GLY A 47 -11.74 -3.80 -18.59
CA GLY A 47 -12.79 -2.77 -18.64
C GLY A 47 -14.15 -3.26 -18.16
N THR A 48 -14.22 -4.43 -17.53
CA THR A 48 -15.46 -4.94 -16.92
C THR A 48 -15.31 -5.01 -15.42
N SER A 49 -16.32 -4.53 -14.71
CA SER A 49 -16.48 -4.69 -13.28
C SER A 49 -17.43 -5.87 -13.02
N THR A 50 -17.10 -6.67 -12.04
CA THR A 50 -17.96 -7.77 -11.57
C THR A 50 -18.24 -7.57 -10.10
N VAL A 51 -19.52 -7.45 -9.74
CA VAL A 51 -19.97 -7.30 -8.37
C VAL A 51 -20.37 -8.66 -7.81
N LEU A 52 -19.82 -8.99 -6.66
CA LEU A 52 -19.96 -10.27 -5.99
C LEU A 52 -20.51 -10.05 -4.58
N SER A 53 -21.47 -10.87 -4.17
CA SER A 53 -22.06 -10.78 -2.84
C SER A 53 -21.73 -12.01 -2.01
N PHE A 54 -21.16 -11.77 -0.84
CA PHE A 54 -20.95 -12.77 0.20
C PHE A 54 -22.15 -12.72 1.15
N LEU A 55 -23.06 -13.68 0.97
CA LEU A 55 -24.37 -13.64 1.61
C LEU A 55 -24.31 -13.81 3.13
N PHE A 56 -23.39 -14.65 3.60
CA PHE A 56 -23.25 -14.92 5.03
C PHE A 56 -22.60 -13.77 5.79
N GLU A 57 -21.70 -13.07 5.12
CA GLU A 57 -20.97 -11.93 5.67
C GLU A 57 -21.65 -10.58 5.41
N ASN A 58 -22.68 -10.55 4.57
CA ASN A 58 -23.31 -9.31 4.09
C ASN A 58 -22.29 -8.32 3.49
N THR A 59 -21.27 -8.85 2.82
CA THR A 59 -20.17 -8.11 2.21
C THR A 59 -20.34 -8.11 0.69
N VAL A 60 -20.05 -6.98 0.07
CA VAL A 60 -20.00 -6.85 -1.39
C VAL A 60 -18.56 -6.62 -1.81
N VAL A 61 -18.10 -7.37 -2.81
CA VAL A 61 -16.78 -7.18 -3.42
C VAL A 61 -16.95 -6.88 -4.90
N GLU A 62 -16.45 -5.75 -5.33
CA GLU A 62 -16.37 -5.38 -6.74
C GLU A 62 -14.96 -5.66 -7.24
N ILE A 63 -14.85 -6.48 -8.30
CA ILE A 63 -13.57 -6.81 -8.94
C ILE A 63 -13.51 -6.19 -10.32
N TYR A 64 -12.46 -5.41 -10.57
CA TYR A 64 -12.19 -4.76 -11.83
C TYR A 64 -10.84 -5.21 -12.39
N TYR A 65 -10.81 -5.59 -13.66
CA TYR A 65 -9.61 -5.95 -14.39
C TYR A 65 -9.26 -4.86 -15.40
N GLN A 66 -8.05 -4.31 -15.28
CA GLN A 66 -7.45 -3.40 -16.25
C GLN A 66 -6.18 -4.06 -16.79
N LEU A 67 -6.26 -4.65 -17.98
CA LEU A 67 -5.09 -5.15 -18.66
C LEU A 67 -4.44 -4.01 -19.44
N PHE A 68 -3.13 -3.86 -19.28
CA PHE A 68 -2.34 -2.83 -19.92
C PHE A 68 -2.84 -1.41 -19.61
N GLU A 69 -2.68 -0.98 -18.36
CA GLU A 69 -2.97 0.39 -17.94
C GLU A 69 -2.08 1.36 -18.74
N LYS A 70 -2.69 2.42 -19.33
CA LYS A 70 -2.06 3.24 -20.37
C LYS A 70 -0.84 4.03 -19.90
N SER A 71 -0.80 4.42 -18.64
CA SER A 71 0.28 5.25 -18.09
C SER A 71 1.47 4.42 -17.65
N SER A 72 1.24 3.25 -17.08
CA SER A 72 2.28 2.38 -16.52
C SER A 72 2.64 1.18 -17.40
N GLY A 73 1.74 0.77 -18.30
CA GLY A 73 1.86 -0.47 -19.07
C GLY A 73 1.64 -1.74 -18.23
N MET A 74 1.25 -1.61 -16.97
CA MET A 74 1.03 -2.72 -16.05
C MET A 74 -0.41 -3.26 -16.13
N ASN A 75 -0.59 -4.45 -15.65
CA ASN A 75 -1.90 -5.05 -15.43
C ASN A 75 -2.33 -4.83 -13.98
N VAL A 76 -3.62 -4.51 -13.80
CA VAL A 76 -4.20 -4.24 -12.46
C VAL A 76 -5.42 -5.10 -12.25
N VAL A 77 -5.53 -5.69 -11.07
CA VAL A 77 -6.75 -6.28 -10.53
C VAL A 77 -7.12 -5.50 -9.28
N ALA A 78 -8.14 -4.65 -9.40
CA ALA A 78 -8.66 -3.88 -8.25
C ALA A 78 -9.85 -4.63 -7.64
N MET A 79 -9.81 -4.81 -6.33
CA MET A 79 -10.83 -5.48 -5.53
C MET A 79 -11.31 -4.52 -4.45
N ARG A 80 -12.51 -3.97 -4.63
CA ARG A 80 -13.13 -3.10 -3.64
C ARG A 80 -14.02 -3.91 -2.71
N PHE A 81 -13.67 -3.93 -1.46
CA PHE A 81 -14.48 -4.53 -0.40
C PHE A 81 -15.39 -3.47 0.23
N ASP A 82 -16.67 -3.74 0.28
CA ASP A 82 -17.66 -2.87 0.90
C ASP A 82 -18.30 -3.61 2.07
N SER A 83 -18.22 -3.01 3.26
CA SER A 83 -18.68 -3.56 4.52
C SER A 83 -18.15 -4.99 4.79
N PRO A 84 -16.83 -5.21 4.73
CA PRO A 84 -16.27 -6.54 4.93
C PRO A 84 -16.47 -7.00 6.37
N SER A 85 -16.88 -8.25 6.56
CA SER A 85 -16.99 -8.85 7.89
C SER A 85 -15.62 -9.02 8.53
N GLU A 86 -15.59 -8.92 9.86
CA GLU A 86 -14.40 -9.21 10.66
C GLU A 86 -13.91 -10.65 10.44
N GLY A 87 -12.59 -10.82 10.33
CA GLY A 87 -11.95 -12.13 10.20
C GLY A 87 -10.86 -12.17 9.13
N ILE A 88 -10.49 -13.38 8.72
CA ILE A 88 -9.46 -13.59 7.70
C ILE A 88 -10.12 -13.78 6.35
N TRP A 89 -9.81 -12.87 5.43
CA TRP A 89 -10.14 -12.97 4.02
C TRP A 89 -8.95 -13.52 3.27
N THR A 90 -9.16 -14.53 2.42
CA THR A 90 -8.10 -15.15 1.64
C THR A 90 -8.29 -14.84 0.16
N ILE A 91 -7.26 -14.33 -0.48
CA ILE A 91 -7.20 -14.07 -1.91
C ILE A 91 -6.22 -15.08 -2.52
N ASN A 92 -6.73 -16.04 -3.28
CA ASN A 92 -5.91 -16.96 -4.04
C ASN A 92 -5.59 -16.34 -5.39
N VAL A 93 -4.31 -16.16 -5.66
CA VAL A 93 -3.79 -15.54 -6.89
C VAL A 93 -3.34 -16.62 -7.86
N TYR A 94 -3.89 -16.58 -9.06
CA TYR A 94 -3.60 -17.53 -10.16
C TYR A 94 -2.95 -16.78 -11.31
N GLY A 95 -1.72 -17.12 -11.62
CA GLY A 95 -1.01 -16.54 -12.76
C GLY A 95 -1.19 -17.34 -14.04
N ARG A 96 -1.20 -16.65 -15.17
CA ARG A 96 -1.16 -17.19 -16.53
C ARG A 96 -0.12 -16.44 -17.35
N ASP A 97 0.52 -17.15 -18.26
CA ASP A 97 1.56 -16.60 -19.15
C ASP A 97 2.72 -15.94 -18.37
N LEU A 98 3.13 -16.61 -17.27
CA LEU A 98 4.14 -16.09 -16.35
C LEU A 98 5.53 -16.12 -16.98
N THR A 99 6.26 -15.01 -16.86
CA THR A 99 7.67 -14.84 -17.22
C THR A 99 8.53 -14.78 -15.95
N THR A 100 8.17 -13.91 -15.03
CA THR A 100 8.84 -13.75 -13.73
C THR A 100 8.03 -14.35 -12.60
N GLY A 101 6.70 -14.34 -12.73
CA GLY A 101 5.78 -14.74 -11.68
C GLY A 101 5.69 -13.70 -10.54
N HIS A 102 6.12 -12.45 -10.81
CA HIS A 102 6.13 -11.39 -9.82
C HIS A 102 4.87 -10.53 -9.91
N TYR A 103 4.30 -10.20 -8.75
CA TYR A 103 3.22 -9.22 -8.61
C TYR A 103 3.31 -8.54 -7.25
N ASP A 104 2.83 -7.33 -7.20
CA ASP A 104 2.66 -6.56 -5.96
C ASP A 104 1.19 -6.52 -5.57
N ILE A 105 0.91 -6.61 -4.29
CA ILE A 105 -0.46 -6.47 -3.78
C ILE A 105 -0.49 -5.46 -2.65
N TRP A 106 -1.41 -4.50 -2.75
CA TRP A 106 -1.54 -3.37 -1.85
C TRP A 106 -2.94 -3.26 -1.28
N ILE A 107 -3.06 -2.73 -0.08
CA ILE A 107 -4.33 -2.26 0.49
C ILE A 107 -4.20 -0.78 0.82
N ASP A 108 -5.31 -0.12 1.09
CA ASP A 108 -5.34 1.28 1.48
C ASP A 108 -4.37 1.60 2.62
N ASN A 109 -3.94 2.85 2.69
CA ASN A 109 -3.08 3.33 3.77
C ASN A 109 -3.76 3.12 5.13
N ARG A 110 -2.97 2.82 6.14
CA ARG A 110 -3.41 2.57 7.51
C ARG A 110 -4.33 3.66 8.08
N GLU A 111 -4.21 4.90 7.61
CA GLU A 111 -5.05 6.02 8.05
C GLU A 111 -6.51 5.90 7.61
N PHE A 112 -6.79 5.08 6.58
CA PHE A 112 -8.12 4.80 6.06
C PHE A 112 -8.68 3.46 6.52
N LEU A 113 -7.88 2.66 7.21
CA LEU A 113 -8.23 1.34 7.71
C LEU A 113 -8.42 1.37 9.23
N THR A 114 -9.16 0.40 9.74
CA THR A 114 -9.14 0.11 11.18
C THR A 114 -7.76 -0.40 11.59
N ASP A 115 -7.37 -0.20 12.84
CA ASP A 115 -6.04 -0.60 13.34
C ASP A 115 -5.76 -2.11 13.20
N ASP A 116 -6.83 -2.91 13.16
CA ASP A 116 -6.77 -4.36 13.07
C ASP A 116 -6.97 -4.89 11.62
N THR A 117 -6.98 -4.01 10.61
CA THR A 117 -7.04 -4.39 9.19
C THR A 117 -5.66 -4.33 8.57
N TYR A 118 -5.10 -5.48 8.15
CA TYR A 118 -3.73 -5.60 7.62
C TYR A 118 -3.50 -6.94 6.90
N PHE A 119 -2.44 -7.02 6.10
CA PHE A 119 -1.96 -8.30 5.58
C PHE A 119 -1.38 -9.16 6.69
N VAL A 120 -1.79 -10.41 6.80
CA VAL A 120 -1.28 -11.36 7.80
C VAL A 120 0.22 -11.61 7.62
N VAL A 121 0.66 -11.68 6.37
CA VAL A 121 2.07 -11.72 6.01
C VAL A 121 2.35 -10.54 5.11
N SER A 122 3.06 -9.54 5.64
CA SER A 122 3.43 -8.32 4.91
C SER A 122 4.92 -8.28 4.58
N ASP A 123 5.25 -7.75 3.41
CA ASP A 123 6.62 -7.43 3.03
C ASP A 123 6.89 -5.93 3.31
N PRO A 124 7.96 -5.57 4.03
CA PRO A 124 8.31 -4.18 4.30
C PRO A 124 9.01 -3.49 3.12
N TYR A 125 9.38 -4.22 2.08
CA TYR A 125 10.08 -3.68 0.92
C TYR A 125 9.10 -3.14 -0.12
N GLU A 126 9.61 -2.30 -1.03
CA GLU A 126 8.83 -1.61 -2.08
C GLU A 126 7.69 -0.75 -1.55
N THR A 127 7.83 -0.23 -0.32
CA THR A 127 6.79 0.52 0.39
C THR A 127 6.98 2.04 0.32
N VAL A 128 7.85 2.53 -0.56
CA VAL A 128 7.98 3.96 -0.84
C VAL A 128 6.84 4.40 -1.75
N THR A 129 5.99 5.29 -1.24
CA THR A 129 4.77 5.74 -1.93
C THR A 129 5.03 6.91 -2.87
N ASN A 130 4.10 7.16 -3.78
CA ASN A 130 4.08 8.35 -4.64
C ASN A 130 3.95 9.65 -3.80
N PRO A 131 4.62 10.75 -4.19
CA PRO A 131 5.50 10.88 -5.36
C PRO A 131 6.97 10.47 -5.11
N ALA A 132 7.34 10.01 -3.92
CA ALA A 132 8.72 9.77 -3.54
C ALA A 132 9.39 8.59 -4.28
N ASN A 133 8.61 7.68 -4.88
CA ASN A 133 9.12 6.57 -5.69
C ASN A 133 9.48 6.97 -7.14
N VAL A 134 9.15 8.19 -7.57
CA VAL A 134 9.50 8.70 -8.91
C VAL A 134 11.03 8.89 -8.99
N PRO A 135 11.70 8.47 -10.08
CA PRO A 135 13.16 8.55 -10.20
C PRO A 135 13.73 9.95 -9.97
N GLU A 136 13.06 10.98 -10.46
CA GLU A 136 13.50 12.38 -10.41
C GLU A 136 13.23 13.05 -9.06
N CYS A 137 12.43 12.43 -8.18
CA CYS A 137 12.16 12.96 -6.86
C CYS A 137 13.22 12.55 -5.86
N ILE A 138 13.61 13.47 -5.00
CA ILE A 138 14.46 13.18 -3.85
C ILE A 138 13.56 12.65 -2.72
N ALA A 139 13.69 11.37 -2.41
CA ALA A 139 12.99 10.71 -1.33
C ALA A 139 13.82 10.69 -0.06
N VAL A 140 13.23 11.07 1.07
CA VAL A 140 13.95 11.22 2.34
C VAL A 140 13.36 10.30 3.41
N ALA A 141 14.19 9.44 4.00
CA ALA A 141 13.84 8.68 5.19
C ALA A 141 14.05 9.50 6.46
N ALA A 142 13.32 9.18 7.51
CA ALA A 142 13.53 9.78 8.83
C ALA A 142 14.44 8.90 9.70
N TYR A 143 15.29 9.52 10.52
CA TYR A 143 16.04 8.86 11.57
C TYR A 143 15.98 9.63 12.88
N SER A 144 16.25 8.95 14.00
CA SER A 144 16.39 9.56 15.32
C SER A 144 17.79 10.15 15.46
N HIS A 145 17.88 11.45 15.67
CA HIS A 145 19.15 12.14 15.92
C HIS A 145 19.78 11.83 17.30
N LYS A 146 19.04 11.13 18.17
CA LYS A 146 19.51 10.78 19.53
C LYS A 146 20.37 9.52 19.54
N ASP A 147 19.99 8.53 18.73
CA ASP A 147 20.60 7.19 18.72
C ASP A 147 20.92 6.67 17.32
N ASN A 148 20.68 7.48 16.29
CA ASN A 148 20.84 7.15 14.87
C ASN A 148 20.00 5.96 14.38
N SER A 149 18.94 5.59 15.11
CA SER A 149 18.02 4.55 14.66
C SER A 149 17.13 5.04 13.52
N LEU A 150 16.86 4.16 12.56
CA LEU A 150 15.88 4.46 11.49
C LEU A 150 14.47 4.49 12.05
N TYR A 151 13.65 5.41 11.54
CA TYR A 151 12.24 5.45 11.86
C TYR A 151 11.52 4.23 11.28
N LEU A 152 10.84 3.47 12.14
CA LEU A 152 10.21 2.19 11.75
C LEU A 152 9.13 2.33 10.68
N LYS A 153 8.50 3.51 10.58
CA LYS A 153 7.46 3.79 9.58
C LYS A 153 7.98 4.38 8.27
N ASN A 154 9.30 4.33 8.03
CA ASN A 154 9.83 4.70 6.73
C ASN A 154 9.39 3.70 5.67
N GLY A 155 9.06 4.20 4.48
CA GLY A 155 9.04 3.38 3.28
C GLY A 155 10.45 2.83 2.98
N ARG A 156 10.50 1.63 2.43
CA ARG A 156 11.76 0.90 2.16
C ARG A 156 11.76 0.33 0.76
N GLY A 157 12.91 0.22 0.19
CA GLY A 157 13.17 -0.69 -0.88
C GLY A 157 13.64 -0.06 -2.15
N TYR A 158 13.27 -0.74 -3.19
CA TYR A 158 13.42 -0.26 -4.56
C TYR A 158 12.07 0.31 -5.01
N ASN A 159 12.08 1.16 -6.01
CA ASN A 159 10.86 1.44 -6.75
C ASN A 159 10.63 0.35 -7.82
N SER A 160 9.52 0.44 -8.55
CA SER A 160 9.19 -0.51 -9.63
C SER A 160 10.24 -0.61 -10.76
N ASP A 161 11.09 0.41 -10.89
CA ASP A 161 12.19 0.44 -11.88
C ASP A 161 13.51 -0.13 -11.32
N GLY A 162 13.50 -0.65 -10.09
CA GLY A 162 14.69 -1.18 -9.42
C GLY A 162 15.65 -0.11 -8.89
N ILE A 163 15.21 1.15 -8.80
CA ILE A 163 16.01 2.25 -8.25
C ILE A 163 15.90 2.25 -6.73
N ILE A 164 17.04 2.40 -6.05
CA ILE A 164 17.08 2.46 -4.59
C ILE A 164 16.38 3.72 -4.10
N LYS A 165 15.38 3.55 -3.24
CA LYS A 165 14.66 4.61 -2.54
C LYS A 165 14.44 4.21 -1.07
N PRO A 166 14.43 5.14 -0.10
CA PRO A 166 14.75 6.59 -0.21
C PRO A 166 16.22 6.85 -0.55
N ASP A 167 16.52 8.04 -1.11
CA ASP A 167 17.86 8.41 -1.55
C ASP A 167 18.82 8.64 -0.37
N PHE A 168 18.32 9.19 0.74
CA PHE A 168 19.08 9.39 1.98
C PHE A 168 18.15 9.57 3.19
N ALA A 169 18.72 9.78 4.38
CA ALA A 169 17.99 9.98 5.62
C ALA A 169 18.33 11.34 6.26
N ALA A 170 17.35 11.96 6.91
CA ALA A 170 17.49 13.17 7.69
C ALA A 170 16.79 13.05 9.07
N PRO A 171 17.10 13.91 10.06
CA PRO A 171 16.44 13.89 11.35
C PRO A 171 14.92 14.06 11.21
N GLY A 172 14.14 13.16 11.80
CA GLY A 172 12.68 13.17 11.67
C GLY A 172 11.96 12.47 12.81
N VAL A 173 12.66 12.03 13.85
CA VAL A 173 12.07 11.35 15.00
C VAL A 173 12.21 12.21 16.26
N ASP A 174 11.09 12.40 16.97
CA ASP A 174 11.00 13.16 18.22
C ASP A 174 11.55 14.59 18.08
N ILE A 175 11.23 15.25 16.98
CA ILE A 175 11.66 16.60 16.66
C ILE A 175 10.69 17.62 17.26
N LEU A 176 11.23 18.66 17.89
CA LEU A 176 10.46 19.78 18.40
C LEU A 176 10.09 20.71 17.23
N VAL A 177 8.81 20.80 16.93
CA VAL A 177 8.27 21.62 15.83
C VAL A 177 7.22 22.60 16.35
N PRO A 178 6.99 23.74 15.67
CA PRO A 178 5.92 24.65 16.04
C PRO A 178 4.56 23.94 16.00
N ASP A 179 3.72 24.23 17.00
CA ASP A 179 2.35 23.75 17.05
C ASP A 179 1.43 24.74 16.32
N HIS A 180 0.48 24.20 15.54
CA HIS A 180 -0.51 25.00 14.84
C HIS A 180 -1.65 25.51 15.74
N MET A 181 -1.78 24.96 16.95
CA MET A 181 -2.89 25.25 17.87
C MET A 181 -2.66 26.49 18.74
N GLY A 182 -1.50 27.12 18.69
CA GLY A 182 -1.27 28.33 19.49
C GLY A 182 0.00 29.09 19.16
N ALA A 183 -0.03 30.41 19.36
CA ALA A 183 1.15 31.24 19.19
C ALA A 183 2.24 30.86 20.22
N ALA A 184 3.44 30.56 19.75
CA ALA A 184 4.62 30.19 20.52
C ALA A 184 4.54 28.83 21.28
N SER A 185 3.67 27.92 20.90
CA SER A 185 3.71 26.53 21.40
C SER A 185 4.54 25.63 20.47
N TYR A 186 5.17 24.63 21.08
CA TYR A 186 5.96 23.63 20.37
C TYR A 186 5.52 22.25 20.81
N VAL A 187 5.52 21.31 19.85
CA VAL A 187 5.14 19.92 20.07
C VAL A 187 6.18 18.98 19.46
N ARG A 188 6.36 17.80 20.05
CA ARG A 188 7.24 16.77 19.49
C ARG A 188 6.48 15.95 18.46
N ARG A 189 7.06 15.80 17.30
CA ARG A 189 6.51 15.04 16.18
C ARG A 189 7.57 14.14 15.56
N SER A 190 7.10 13.07 14.94
CA SER A 190 7.95 12.15 14.17
C SER A 190 7.31 11.87 12.81
N GLY A 191 8.13 11.82 11.77
CA GLY A 191 7.68 11.50 10.41
C GLY A 191 8.72 11.82 9.35
N SER A 192 8.63 11.14 8.23
CA SER A 192 9.44 11.43 7.04
C SER A 192 9.17 12.83 6.47
N SER A 193 7.97 13.38 6.68
CA SER A 193 7.64 14.76 6.32
C SER A 193 8.54 15.80 7.04
N ILE A 194 8.91 15.53 8.31
CA ILE A 194 9.82 16.38 9.07
C ILE A 194 11.25 16.27 8.49
N ALA A 195 11.69 15.07 8.22
CA ALA A 195 12.98 14.81 7.55
C ALA A 195 13.06 15.52 6.19
N THR A 196 11.99 15.49 5.42
CA THR A 196 11.89 16.20 4.13
C THR A 196 12.00 17.72 4.32
N ALA A 197 11.36 18.29 5.36
CA ALA A 197 11.45 19.71 5.65
C ALA A 197 12.89 20.14 6.02
N PHE A 198 13.61 19.34 6.80
CA PHE A 198 15.03 19.59 7.08
C PHE A 198 15.88 19.57 5.82
N THR A 199 15.66 18.59 4.96
CA THR A 199 16.36 18.47 3.68
C THR A 199 16.09 19.66 2.77
N ALA A 200 14.83 20.06 2.65
CA ALA A 200 14.45 21.25 1.87
C ALA A 200 15.14 22.53 2.40
N GLY A 201 15.18 22.69 3.72
CA GLY A 201 15.86 23.82 4.34
C GLY A 201 17.38 23.86 4.09
N THR A 202 18.03 22.70 3.99
CA THR A 202 19.46 22.61 3.66
C THR A 202 19.76 22.81 2.18
N ALA A 203 18.84 22.37 1.30
CA ALA A 203 18.96 22.53 -0.15
C ALA A 203 18.78 24.00 -0.61
N PHE A 204 18.05 24.81 0.16
CA PHE A 204 17.80 26.23 -0.13
C PHE A 204 18.41 27.09 0.99
N PRO A 205 19.75 27.32 0.98
CA PRO A 205 20.37 28.19 1.98
C PRO A 205 19.76 29.57 1.90
N ALA A 206 19.42 30.14 3.05
CA ALA A 206 18.96 31.52 3.15
C ALA A 206 20.01 32.45 2.54
N LYS A 207 19.58 33.32 1.61
CA LYS A 207 20.41 34.39 1.05
C LYS A 207 20.65 35.43 2.09
#